data_0043ba17b35a0ef6eead053443dc5ea7
#
_entry.id   0043ba17b35a0ef6eead053443dc5ea7
#
_cell.length_a   1.000
_cell.length_b   1.000
_cell.length_c   1.000
_cell.angle_alpha   90.00
_cell.angle_beta   90.00
_cell.angle_gamma   90.00
#
_symmetry.space_group_name_H-M   'P 1'
#
loop_
_entity.id
_entity.type
_entity.pdbx_description
1 polymer ?
#
loop_
_entity_poly.entity_id
_entity_poly.type
_entity_poly.pdbx_seq_one_letter_code
_entity_poly.pdbx_strand_id
1 'polypeptide(L)'
;MMSPQRITKREIKQDKFVTFSFKLTEWIQKHLNQVLTVAGAVIVVAAVVIYLVSSQAKRERQAAELFGSANLELQSGNISGAVSDLQALVTRYGSSKMAGQATYYLASAYYYARDYAQAETWFQKYLDQYGKDVLLASSAQAGIADCHMQTGDYSHAGDEFLKAISMYPSGFMAPQYLMEAASAFAQAGRKDQAKEALDRVISDYPDSREARQAKMKLAELP
;
A
#
# COMPACT_ATOMS: atom_id res chain seq x y z
N MET A 1 23.80 -14.00 -79.56
CA MET A 1 24.27 -14.33 -78.24
C MET A 1 23.42 -13.54 -77.23
N MET A 2 22.47 -14.21 -76.58
CA MET A 2 21.64 -13.57 -75.53
C MET A 2 22.42 -13.60 -74.21
N SER A 3 22.61 -12.43 -73.61
CA SER A 3 23.25 -12.27 -72.25
C SER A 3 22.37 -12.85 -71.16
N PRO A 4 22.90 -13.67 -70.27
CA PRO A 4 22.08 -14.17 -69.14
C PRO A 4 21.69 -13.04 -68.20
N GLN A 5 20.37 -12.81 -68.02
CA GLN A 5 19.85 -11.87 -67.05
C GLN A 5 20.25 -12.32 -65.63
N ARG A 6 21.01 -11.48 -64.91
CA ARG A 6 21.33 -11.70 -63.48
C ARG A 6 20.07 -11.45 -62.67
N ILE A 7 19.53 -12.52 -62.09
CA ILE A 7 18.43 -12.44 -61.12
C ILE A 7 18.93 -11.64 -59.92
N THR A 8 18.24 -10.57 -59.56
CA THR A 8 18.61 -9.71 -58.42
C THR A 8 18.18 -10.34 -57.09
N LYS A 9 18.89 -10.02 -55.99
CA LYS A 9 18.53 -10.47 -54.62
C LYS A 9 17.09 -10.10 -54.25
N ARG A 10 16.52 -9.08 -54.87
CA ARG A 10 15.15 -8.60 -54.65
C ARG A 10 14.12 -9.54 -55.28
N GLU A 11 14.39 -10.06 -56.49
CA GLU A 11 13.54 -11.04 -57.19
C GLU A 11 13.52 -12.39 -56.46
N ILE A 12 14.70 -12.85 -55.95
CA ILE A 12 14.80 -14.08 -55.15
C ILE A 12 14.02 -13.95 -53.82
N LYS A 13 13.94 -12.76 -53.25
CA LYS A 13 13.20 -12.50 -51.98
C LYS A 13 11.69 -12.44 -52.25
N GLN A 14 11.26 -11.91 -53.39
CA GLN A 14 9.86 -11.93 -53.83
C GLN A 14 9.37 -13.35 -54.13
N ASP A 15 10.17 -14.17 -54.82
CA ASP A 15 9.81 -15.57 -55.09
C ASP A 15 9.65 -16.41 -53.82
N LYS A 16 10.51 -16.20 -52.80
CA LYS A 16 10.37 -16.89 -51.52
C LYS A 16 9.12 -16.46 -50.75
N PHE A 17 8.77 -15.18 -50.79
CA PHE A 17 7.55 -14.67 -50.16
C PHE A 17 6.29 -15.19 -50.87
N VAL A 18 6.29 -15.16 -52.21
CA VAL A 18 5.20 -15.69 -53.04
C VAL A 18 5.02 -17.18 -52.79
N THR A 19 6.12 -17.96 -52.82
CA THR A 19 6.07 -19.40 -52.55
C THR A 19 5.59 -19.71 -51.15
N PHE A 20 5.99 -18.92 -50.14
CA PHE A 20 5.53 -19.05 -48.76
C PHE A 20 4.03 -18.77 -48.63
N SER A 21 3.54 -17.68 -49.26
CA SER A 21 2.12 -17.32 -49.21
C SER A 21 1.24 -18.38 -49.88
N PHE A 22 1.66 -18.94 -51.02
CA PHE A 22 0.94 -20.05 -51.67
C PHE A 22 0.88 -21.29 -50.76
N LYS A 23 2.00 -21.73 -50.20
CA LYS A 23 2.03 -22.88 -49.28
C LYS A 23 1.19 -22.66 -48.03
N LEU A 24 1.21 -21.44 -47.50
CA LEU A 24 0.39 -21.07 -46.35
C LEU A 24 -1.12 -21.13 -46.68
N THR A 25 -1.51 -20.60 -47.82
CA THR A 25 -2.90 -20.61 -48.27
C THR A 25 -3.39 -22.05 -48.50
N GLU A 26 -2.59 -22.89 -49.16
CA GLU A 26 -2.91 -24.30 -49.39
C GLU A 26 -3.05 -25.07 -48.04
N TRP A 27 -2.13 -24.83 -47.12
CA TRP A 27 -2.18 -25.43 -45.77
C TRP A 27 -3.43 -24.98 -45.00
N ILE A 28 -3.77 -23.66 -45.02
CA ILE A 28 -4.98 -23.11 -44.40
C ILE A 28 -6.24 -23.74 -44.99
N GLN A 29 -6.33 -23.86 -46.33
CA GLN A 29 -7.48 -24.48 -46.98
C GLN A 29 -7.64 -25.96 -46.61
N LYS A 30 -6.54 -26.68 -46.50
CA LYS A 30 -6.54 -28.10 -46.07
C LYS A 30 -6.96 -28.30 -44.63
N HIS A 31 -6.68 -27.32 -43.74
CA HIS A 31 -6.95 -27.38 -42.32
C HIS A 31 -7.96 -26.33 -41.87
N LEU A 32 -8.84 -25.88 -42.76
CA LEU A 32 -9.75 -24.75 -42.53
C LEU A 32 -10.54 -24.86 -41.23
N ASN A 33 -11.11 -26.04 -40.93
CA ASN A 33 -11.87 -26.26 -39.70
C ASN A 33 -11.00 -26.09 -38.44
N GLN A 34 -9.76 -26.59 -38.44
CA GLN A 34 -8.82 -26.44 -37.34
C GLN A 34 -8.40 -24.97 -37.15
N VAL A 35 -8.10 -24.28 -38.27
CA VAL A 35 -7.75 -22.85 -38.26
C VAL A 35 -8.91 -22.01 -37.69
N LEU A 36 -10.14 -22.27 -38.13
CA LEU A 36 -11.33 -21.58 -37.63
C LEU A 36 -11.56 -21.86 -36.14
N THR A 37 -11.37 -23.09 -35.69
CA THR A 37 -11.51 -23.46 -34.29
C THR A 37 -10.47 -22.74 -33.42
N VAL A 38 -9.21 -22.74 -33.82
CA VAL A 38 -8.13 -22.05 -33.12
C VAL A 38 -8.35 -20.53 -33.11
N ALA A 39 -8.71 -19.96 -34.26
CA ALA A 39 -9.02 -18.53 -34.36
C ALA A 39 -10.19 -18.14 -33.46
N GLY A 40 -11.26 -18.93 -33.45
CA GLY A 40 -12.40 -18.74 -32.54
C GLY A 40 -11.99 -18.80 -31.08
N ALA A 41 -11.17 -19.78 -30.68
CA ALA A 41 -10.66 -19.91 -29.32
C ALA A 41 -9.79 -18.66 -28.94
N VAL A 42 -8.93 -18.21 -29.81
CA VAL A 42 -8.11 -17.00 -29.57
C VAL A 42 -8.97 -15.76 -29.39
N ILE A 43 -10.01 -15.59 -30.22
CA ILE A 43 -10.96 -14.46 -30.07
C ILE A 43 -11.67 -14.49 -28.72
N VAL A 44 -12.14 -15.68 -28.30
CA VAL A 44 -12.80 -15.82 -26.99
C VAL A 44 -11.84 -15.48 -25.85
N VAL A 45 -10.61 -16.00 -25.88
CA VAL A 45 -9.60 -15.70 -24.88
C VAL A 45 -9.29 -14.19 -24.84
N ALA A 46 -9.10 -13.58 -26.01
CA ALA A 46 -8.86 -12.13 -26.11
C ALA A 46 -10.03 -11.32 -25.53
N ALA A 47 -11.28 -11.70 -25.85
CA ALA A 47 -12.46 -11.04 -25.30
C ALA A 47 -12.53 -11.14 -23.76
N VAL A 48 -12.24 -12.34 -23.21
CA VAL A 48 -12.18 -12.56 -21.76
C VAL A 48 -11.09 -11.69 -21.11
N VAL A 49 -9.89 -11.65 -21.68
CA VAL A 49 -8.78 -10.82 -21.18
C VAL A 49 -9.15 -9.34 -21.19
N ILE A 50 -9.71 -8.84 -22.29
CA ILE A 50 -10.15 -7.44 -22.41
C ILE A 50 -11.23 -7.14 -21.37
N TYR A 51 -12.20 -8.05 -21.17
CA TYR A 51 -13.23 -7.90 -20.16
C TYR A 51 -12.64 -7.83 -18.73
N LEU A 52 -11.72 -8.73 -18.40
CA LEU A 52 -11.08 -8.75 -17.08
C LEU A 52 -10.26 -7.47 -16.83
N VAL A 53 -9.45 -7.05 -17.81
CA VAL A 53 -8.64 -5.82 -17.70
C VAL A 53 -9.52 -4.57 -17.56
N SER A 54 -10.57 -4.46 -18.38
CA SER A 54 -11.48 -3.32 -18.32
C SER A 54 -12.30 -3.28 -17.03
N SER A 55 -12.74 -4.44 -16.55
CA SER A 55 -13.42 -4.58 -15.25
C SER A 55 -12.51 -4.17 -14.10
N GLN A 56 -11.25 -4.63 -14.11
CA GLN A 56 -10.28 -4.24 -13.09
C GLN A 56 -10.00 -2.73 -13.12
N ALA A 57 -9.79 -2.15 -14.29
CA ALA A 57 -9.58 -0.70 -14.43
C ALA A 57 -10.76 0.12 -13.89
N LYS A 58 -12.01 -0.35 -14.12
CA LYS A 58 -13.20 0.29 -13.56
C LYS A 58 -13.22 0.21 -12.04
N ARG A 59 -12.87 -0.95 -11.46
CA ARG A 59 -12.80 -1.14 -10.00
C ARG A 59 -11.75 -0.23 -9.36
N GLU A 60 -10.55 -0.12 -9.97
CA GLU A 60 -9.50 0.78 -9.49
C GLU A 60 -9.94 2.24 -9.50
N ARG A 61 -10.65 2.68 -10.57
CA ARG A 61 -11.18 4.04 -10.66
C ARG A 61 -12.21 4.31 -9.55
N GLN A 62 -13.15 3.41 -9.34
CA GLN A 62 -14.17 3.53 -8.30
C GLN A 62 -13.56 3.54 -6.89
N ALA A 63 -12.53 2.74 -6.67
CA ALA A 63 -11.77 2.77 -5.40
C ALA A 63 -11.06 4.12 -5.20
N ALA A 64 -10.44 4.67 -6.25
CA ALA A 64 -9.79 5.98 -6.19
C ALA A 64 -10.78 7.12 -5.97
N GLU A 65 -11.97 7.06 -6.55
CA GLU A 65 -13.06 8.03 -6.33
C GLU A 65 -13.51 8.02 -4.85
N LEU A 66 -13.78 6.84 -4.28
CA LEU A 66 -14.13 6.71 -2.86
C LEU A 66 -13.01 7.20 -1.93
N PHE A 67 -11.77 6.89 -2.25
CA PHE A 67 -10.62 7.35 -1.48
C PHE A 67 -10.48 8.88 -1.54
N GLY A 68 -10.68 9.47 -2.73
CA GLY A 68 -10.69 10.93 -2.92
C GLY A 68 -11.80 11.61 -2.13
N SER A 69 -13.02 11.07 -2.17
CA SER A 69 -14.16 11.56 -1.38
C SER A 69 -13.86 11.52 0.12
N ALA A 70 -13.41 10.38 0.61
CA ALA A 70 -13.06 10.21 2.02
C ALA A 70 -11.99 11.20 2.51
N ASN A 71 -10.98 11.48 1.69
CA ASN A 71 -9.96 12.48 2.04
C ASN A 71 -10.54 13.90 2.14
N LEU A 72 -11.45 14.27 1.25
CA LEU A 72 -12.12 15.55 1.33
C LEU A 72 -13.00 15.65 2.59
N GLU A 73 -13.68 14.58 2.95
CA GLU A 73 -14.48 14.50 4.17
C GLU A 73 -13.62 14.61 5.45
N LEU A 74 -12.46 13.92 5.48
CA LEU A 74 -11.50 14.08 6.59
C LEU A 74 -11.01 15.53 6.71
N GLN A 75 -10.68 16.18 5.60
CA GLN A 75 -10.24 17.58 5.59
C GLN A 75 -11.35 18.55 6.01
N SER A 76 -12.61 18.27 5.69
CA SER A 76 -13.76 19.06 6.12
C SER A 76 -14.23 18.76 7.56
N GLY A 77 -13.65 17.75 8.22
CA GLY A 77 -14.05 17.31 9.56
C GLY A 77 -15.28 16.41 9.58
N ASN A 78 -15.79 15.98 8.43
CA ASN A 78 -16.87 15.00 8.35
C ASN A 78 -16.35 13.56 8.56
N ILE A 79 -15.99 13.25 9.80
CA ILE A 79 -15.38 11.95 10.13
C ILE A 79 -16.33 10.78 9.82
N SER A 80 -17.63 10.93 10.06
CA SER A 80 -18.60 9.86 9.81
C SER A 80 -18.75 9.53 8.31
N GLY A 81 -18.73 10.53 7.43
CA GLY A 81 -18.70 10.34 5.99
C GLY A 81 -17.43 9.62 5.54
N ALA A 82 -16.28 10.10 6.02
CA ALA A 82 -15.00 9.46 5.70
C ALA A 82 -14.95 7.98 6.13
N VAL A 83 -15.46 7.65 7.32
CA VAL A 83 -15.57 6.25 7.77
C VAL A 83 -16.44 5.44 6.81
N SER A 84 -17.60 5.98 6.40
CA SER A 84 -18.52 5.30 5.47
C SER A 84 -17.86 4.99 4.13
N ASP A 85 -17.19 5.98 3.52
CA ASP A 85 -16.55 5.84 2.21
C ASP A 85 -15.35 4.91 2.25
N LEU A 86 -14.49 5.04 3.28
CA LEU A 86 -13.33 4.15 3.48
C LEU A 86 -13.77 2.71 3.75
N GLN A 87 -14.82 2.51 4.55
CA GLN A 87 -15.36 1.18 4.82
C GLN A 87 -15.98 0.56 3.57
N ALA A 88 -16.69 1.34 2.75
CA ALA A 88 -17.19 0.91 1.46
C ALA A 88 -16.04 0.50 0.53
N LEU A 89 -14.96 1.28 0.50
CA LEU A 89 -13.78 0.99 -0.31
C LEU A 89 -13.13 -0.34 0.11
N VAL A 90 -12.79 -0.51 1.38
CA VAL A 90 -12.08 -1.72 1.85
C VAL A 90 -12.96 -2.97 1.73
N THR A 91 -14.29 -2.82 1.79
CA THR A 91 -15.22 -3.94 1.66
C THR A 91 -15.45 -4.34 0.20
N ARG A 92 -15.67 -3.37 -0.69
CA ARG A 92 -16.04 -3.63 -2.09
C ARG A 92 -14.82 -3.76 -3.01
N TYR A 93 -13.72 -3.07 -2.66
CA TYR A 93 -12.53 -2.92 -3.48
C TYR A 93 -11.24 -3.31 -2.73
N GLY A 94 -11.33 -4.27 -1.79
CA GLY A 94 -10.21 -4.73 -0.96
C GLY A 94 -9.02 -5.31 -1.73
N SER A 95 -9.19 -5.60 -3.03
CA SER A 95 -8.10 -6.02 -3.93
C SER A 95 -7.52 -4.87 -4.75
N SER A 96 -8.03 -3.64 -4.62
CA SER A 96 -7.50 -2.46 -5.32
C SER A 96 -6.17 -2.01 -4.73
N LYS A 97 -5.43 -1.24 -5.51
CA LYS A 97 -4.17 -0.62 -5.06
C LYS A 97 -4.37 0.35 -3.90
N MET A 98 -5.58 0.92 -3.75
CA MET A 98 -5.93 1.85 -2.68
C MET A 98 -6.30 1.14 -1.37
N ALA A 99 -6.55 -0.17 -1.39
CA ALA A 99 -7.10 -0.89 -0.23
C ALA A 99 -6.22 -0.79 1.02
N GLY A 100 -4.90 -0.91 0.87
CA GLY A 100 -3.97 -0.76 1.98
C GLY A 100 -4.04 0.63 2.62
N GLN A 101 -3.89 1.68 1.81
CA GLN A 101 -4.01 3.05 2.30
C GLN A 101 -5.38 3.32 2.92
N ALA A 102 -6.46 2.87 2.26
CA ALA A 102 -7.81 3.04 2.78
C ALA A 102 -8.01 2.35 4.13
N THR A 103 -7.40 1.17 4.34
CA THR A 103 -7.44 0.46 5.62
C THR A 103 -6.75 1.28 6.73
N TYR A 104 -5.58 1.86 6.45
CA TYR A 104 -4.87 2.75 7.38
C TYR A 104 -5.69 4.02 7.69
N TYR A 105 -6.22 4.69 6.67
CA TYR A 105 -7.03 5.90 6.86
C TYR A 105 -8.36 5.62 7.56
N LEU A 106 -8.94 4.43 7.37
CA LEU A 106 -10.13 4.01 8.11
C LEU A 106 -9.84 3.86 9.61
N ALA A 107 -8.69 3.27 9.96
CA ALA A 107 -8.22 3.21 11.33
C ALA A 107 -8.06 4.62 11.92
N SER A 108 -7.41 5.51 11.18
CA SER A 108 -7.23 6.90 11.59
C SER A 108 -8.57 7.64 11.76
N ALA A 109 -9.53 7.41 10.85
CA ALA A 109 -10.85 8.01 10.95
C ALA A 109 -11.61 7.54 12.21
N TYR A 110 -11.54 6.26 12.56
CA TYR A 110 -12.09 5.76 13.82
C TYR A 110 -11.39 6.36 15.04
N TYR A 111 -10.08 6.56 15.00
CA TYR A 111 -9.34 7.25 16.07
C TYR A 111 -9.86 8.68 16.25
N TYR A 112 -10.05 9.45 15.17
CA TYR A 112 -10.63 10.80 15.26
C TYR A 112 -12.10 10.79 15.69
N ALA A 113 -12.85 9.74 15.39
CA ALA A 113 -14.19 9.51 15.93
C ALA A 113 -14.18 9.11 17.42
N ARG A 114 -13.01 8.91 18.02
CA ARG A 114 -12.80 8.41 19.38
C ARG A 114 -13.30 6.97 19.59
N ASP A 115 -13.51 6.23 18.53
CA ASP A 115 -13.75 4.78 18.60
C ASP A 115 -12.41 4.04 18.55
N TYR A 116 -11.72 4.09 19.68
CA TYR A 116 -10.35 3.56 19.80
C TYR A 116 -10.30 2.04 19.60
N ALA A 117 -11.36 1.32 19.96
CA ALA A 117 -11.43 -0.12 19.75
C ALA A 117 -11.48 -0.49 18.26
N GLN A 118 -12.29 0.23 17.47
CA GLN A 118 -12.31 0.05 16.02
C GLN A 118 -11.00 0.53 15.40
N ALA A 119 -10.45 1.66 15.84
CA ALA A 119 -9.18 2.17 15.32
C ALA A 119 -8.06 1.13 15.48
N GLU A 120 -7.88 0.57 16.67
CA GLU A 120 -6.92 -0.50 16.96
C GLU A 120 -7.13 -1.71 16.04
N THR A 121 -8.38 -2.18 15.91
CA THR A 121 -8.73 -3.32 15.05
C THR A 121 -8.31 -3.07 13.59
N TRP A 122 -8.55 -1.85 13.07
CA TRP A 122 -8.22 -1.53 11.68
C TRP A 122 -6.73 -1.25 11.46
N PHE A 123 -6.02 -0.66 12.44
CA PHE A 123 -4.55 -0.56 12.39
C PHE A 123 -3.91 -1.94 12.40
N GLN A 124 -4.37 -2.85 13.27
CA GLN A 124 -3.87 -4.23 13.30
C GLN A 124 -4.13 -4.94 11.96
N LYS A 125 -5.33 -4.78 11.40
CA LYS A 125 -5.66 -5.34 10.07
C LYS A 125 -4.76 -4.79 8.97
N TYR A 126 -4.40 -3.50 9.04
CA TYR A 126 -3.42 -2.93 8.12
C TYR A 126 -2.06 -3.62 8.26
N LEU A 127 -1.56 -3.79 9.46
CA LEU A 127 -0.29 -4.47 9.72
C LEU A 127 -0.29 -5.91 9.19
N ASP A 128 -1.35 -6.66 9.42
CA ASP A 128 -1.46 -8.06 9.02
C ASP A 128 -1.54 -8.25 7.50
N GLN A 129 -2.24 -7.37 6.78
CA GLN A 129 -2.55 -7.55 5.37
C GLN A 129 -1.71 -6.68 4.42
N TYR A 130 -1.28 -5.49 4.88
CA TYR A 130 -0.67 -4.46 4.04
C TYR A 130 0.64 -3.91 4.58
N GLY A 131 1.16 -4.39 5.71
CA GLY A 131 2.31 -3.85 6.45
C GLY A 131 3.68 -3.94 5.74
N LYS A 132 3.72 -4.00 4.42
CA LYS A 132 4.97 -4.03 3.63
C LYS A 132 5.65 -2.67 3.53
N ASP A 133 4.88 -1.59 3.59
CA ASP A 133 5.39 -0.23 3.63
C ASP A 133 5.80 0.08 5.07
N VAL A 134 7.11 0.14 5.32
CA VAL A 134 7.67 0.32 6.67
C VAL A 134 7.28 1.64 7.32
N LEU A 135 7.07 2.70 6.51
CA LEU A 135 6.65 4.00 7.02
C LEU A 135 5.22 3.92 7.55
N LEU A 136 4.29 3.43 6.75
CA LEU A 136 2.89 3.28 7.16
C LEU A 136 2.72 2.19 8.22
N ALA A 137 3.51 1.12 8.18
CA ALA A 137 3.48 0.08 9.21
C ALA A 137 3.92 0.62 10.57
N SER A 138 5.02 1.35 10.62
CA SER A 138 5.47 2.04 11.84
C SER A 138 4.41 3.03 12.34
N SER A 139 3.79 3.79 11.44
CA SER A 139 2.72 4.73 11.79
C SER A 139 1.45 4.02 12.29
N ALA A 140 1.08 2.89 11.70
CA ALA A 140 -0.07 2.09 12.15
C ALA A 140 0.18 1.50 13.54
N GLN A 141 1.40 1.01 13.80
CA GLN A 141 1.80 0.51 15.10
C GLN A 141 1.76 1.63 16.17
N ALA A 142 2.23 2.84 15.82
CA ALA A 142 2.11 4.01 16.68
C ALA A 142 0.64 4.40 16.91
N GLY A 143 -0.22 4.26 15.86
CA GLY A 143 -1.66 4.48 16.01
C GLY A 143 -2.33 3.53 17.02
N ILE A 144 -1.88 2.27 17.10
CA ILE A 144 -2.30 1.34 18.17
C ILE A 144 -1.85 1.87 19.55
N ALA A 145 -0.61 2.31 19.66
CA ALA A 145 -0.09 2.91 20.89
C ALA A 145 -0.91 4.14 21.31
N ASP A 146 -1.26 5.00 20.37
CA ASP A 146 -2.12 6.16 20.60
C ASP A 146 -3.51 5.75 21.10
N CYS A 147 -4.10 4.66 20.61
CA CYS A 147 -5.37 4.14 21.12
C CYS A 147 -5.24 3.71 22.59
N HIS A 148 -4.16 3.03 22.95
CA HIS A 148 -3.87 2.68 24.34
C HIS A 148 -3.64 3.91 25.23
N MET A 149 -2.96 4.95 24.73
CA MET A 149 -2.82 6.23 25.43
C MET A 149 -4.18 6.84 25.77
N GLN A 150 -5.10 6.86 24.80
CA GLN A 150 -6.44 7.46 24.98
C GLN A 150 -7.34 6.66 25.92
N THR A 151 -7.13 5.36 26.01
CA THR A 151 -7.89 4.47 26.92
C THR A 151 -7.26 4.35 28.31
N GLY A 152 -6.10 4.99 28.53
CA GLY A 152 -5.40 4.99 29.81
C GLY A 152 -4.54 3.74 30.06
N ASP A 153 -4.38 2.88 29.05
CA ASP A 153 -3.48 1.73 29.12
C ASP A 153 -2.04 2.14 28.77
N TYR A 154 -1.49 3.00 29.62
CA TYR A 154 -0.18 3.60 29.38
C TYR A 154 0.96 2.59 29.31
N SER A 155 0.82 1.45 30.01
CA SER A 155 1.85 0.41 29.99
C SER A 155 1.99 -0.21 28.62
N HIS A 156 0.87 -0.63 28.02
CA HIS A 156 0.88 -1.17 26.65
C HIS A 156 1.22 -0.08 25.62
N ALA A 157 0.72 1.14 25.80
CA ALA A 157 1.06 2.25 24.90
C ALA A 157 2.57 2.43 24.73
N GLY A 158 3.33 2.45 25.84
CA GLY A 158 4.79 2.57 25.79
C GLY A 158 5.47 1.44 25.03
N ASP A 159 5.02 0.20 25.28
CA ASP A 159 5.56 -0.98 24.60
C ASP A 159 5.23 -0.97 23.10
N GLU A 160 4.02 -0.53 22.71
CA GLU A 160 3.62 -0.43 21.29
C GLU A 160 4.37 0.68 20.53
N PHE A 161 4.66 1.83 21.17
CA PHE A 161 5.53 2.84 20.59
C PHE A 161 6.94 2.31 20.32
N LEU A 162 7.51 1.53 21.25
CA LEU A 162 8.81 0.89 21.05
C LEU A 162 8.79 -0.09 19.86
N LYS A 163 7.69 -0.83 19.67
CA LYS A 163 7.51 -1.69 18.48
C LYS A 163 7.49 -0.85 17.20
N ALA A 164 6.76 0.27 17.17
CA ALA A 164 6.71 1.18 16.02
C ALA A 164 8.12 1.65 15.62
N ILE A 165 8.96 2.02 16.58
CA ILE A 165 10.34 2.43 16.36
C ILE A 165 11.17 1.27 15.79
N SER A 166 10.99 0.06 16.33
CA SER A 166 11.73 -1.12 15.84
C SER A 166 11.44 -1.46 14.38
N MET A 167 10.25 -1.13 13.88
CA MET A 167 9.88 -1.32 12.48
C MET A 167 10.60 -0.35 11.54
N TYR A 168 10.85 0.89 11.98
CA TYR A 168 11.50 1.91 11.17
C TYR A 168 12.39 2.84 12.04
N PRO A 169 13.55 2.35 12.51
CA PRO A 169 14.41 3.11 13.44
C PRO A 169 14.98 4.39 12.84
N SER A 170 15.24 4.42 11.52
CA SER A 170 15.71 5.61 10.80
C SER A 170 14.58 6.54 10.35
N GLY A 171 13.34 6.26 10.72
CA GLY A 171 12.18 7.05 10.37
C GLY A 171 12.22 8.43 11.04
N PHE A 172 11.75 9.45 10.32
CA PHE A 172 11.71 10.82 10.85
C PHE A 172 10.81 10.98 12.08
N MET A 173 9.85 10.05 12.29
CA MET A 173 8.97 10.00 13.46
C MET A 173 9.57 9.24 14.65
N ALA A 174 10.65 8.49 14.47
CA ALA A 174 11.20 7.64 15.52
C ALA A 174 11.57 8.41 16.80
N PRO A 175 12.21 9.59 16.76
CA PRO A 175 12.48 10.37 17.98
C PRO A 175 11.19 10.85 18.67
N GLN A 176 10.14 11.17 17.90
CA GLN A 176 8.84 11.51 18.49
C GLN A 176 8.20 10.29 19.17
N TYR A 177 8.20 9.12 18.54
CA TYR A 177 7.65 7.90 19.14
C TYR A 177 8.40 7.51 20.42
N LEU A 178 9.71 7.73 20.52
CA LEU A 178 10.46 7.54 21.77
C LEU A 178 10.00 8.51 22.87
N MET A 179 9.72 9.75 22.52
CA MET A 179 9.17 10.74 23.48
C MET A 179 7.78 10.34 23.98
N GLU A 180 6.93 9.81 23.09
CA GLU A 180 5.60 9.30 23.46
C GLU A 180 5.73 8.03 24.31
N ALA A 181 6.64 7.11 23.98
CA ALA A 181 6.93 5.94 24.81
C ALA A 181 7.37 6.36 26.22
N ALA A 182 8.28 7.33 26.32
CA ALA A 182 8.75 7.86 27.61
C ALA A 182 7.59 8.47 28.42
N SER A 183 6.71 9.22 27.77
CA SER A 183 5.51 9.81 28.39
C SER A 183 4.56 8.73 28.89
N ALA A 184 4.30 7.71 28.07
CA ALA A 184 3.45 6.57 28.41
C ALA A 184 4.01 5.81 29.62
N PHE A 185 5.30 5.45 29.60
CA PHE A 185 5.95 4.77 30.73
C PHE A 185 5.95 5.59 32.00
N ALA A 186 6.15 6.91 31.91
CA ALA A 186 6.07 7.79 33.08
C ALA A 186 4.66 7.77 33.69
N GLN A 187 3.61 7.82 32.87
CA GLN A 187 2.22 7.75 33.33
C GLN A 187 1.87 6.35 33.88
N ALA A 188 2.48 5.29 33.33
CA ALA A 188 2.35 3.93 33.87
C ALA A 188 3.14 3.70 35.17
N GLY A 189 3.94 4.67 35.65
CA GLY A 189 4.84 4.51 36.80
C GLY A 189 6.11 3.70 36.49
N ARG A 190 6.37 3.35 35.21
CA ARG A 190 7.56 2.61 34.75
C ARG A 190 8.74 3.58 34.55
N LYS A 191 9.19 4.22 35.63
CA LYS A 191 10.15 5.34 35.60
C LYS A 191 11.48 5.00 34.93
N ASP A 192 12.01 3.79 35.15
CA ASP A 192 13.28 3.37 34.53
C ASP A 192 13.18 3.30 33.02
N GLN A 193 12.06 2.80 32.50
CA GLN A 193 11.83 2.69 31.06
C GLN A 193 11.53 4.07 30.42
N ALA A 194 10.86 4.96 31.17
CA ALA A 194 10.70 6.34 30.72
C ALA A 194 12.06 7.02 30.56
N LYS A 195 12.96 6.85 31.54
CA LYS A 195 14.33 7.37 31.47
C LYS A 195 15.12 6.76 30.33
N GLU A 196 15.09 5.43 30.17
CA GLU A 196 15.76 4.73 29.06
C GLU A 196 15.29 5.25 27.70
N ALA A 197 13.97 5.44 27.52
CA ALA A 197 13.44 5.98 26.27
C ALA A 197 13.94 7.41 25.99
N LEU A 198 14.02 8.29 27.01
CA LEU A 198 14.59 9.63 26.88
C LEU A 198 16.09 9.61 26.57
N ASP A 199 16.85 8.73 27.23
CA ASP A 199 18.28 8.56 26.95
C ASP A 199 18.50 8.10 25.51
N ARG A 200 17.67 7.20 24.99
CA ARG A 200 17.70 6.77 23.59
C ARG A 200 17.37 7.91 22.60
N VAL A 201 16.45 8.81 22.93
CA VAL A 201 16.21 9.99 22.07
C VAL A 201 17.50 10.80 21.93
N ILE A 202 18.25 10.98 23.01
CA ILE A 202 19.47 11.79 23.03
C ILE A 202 20.62 11.11 22.31
N SER A 203 20.78 9.78 22.50
CA SER A 203 21.89 9.00 21.93
C SER A 203 21.68 8.71 20.45
N ASP A 204 20.47 8.27 20.07
CA ASP A 204 20.20 7.76 18.74
C ASP A 204 19.83 8.88 17.76
N TYR A 205 19.30 10.01 18.27
CA TYR A 205 18.81 11.14 17.47
C TYR A 205 19.32 12.51 17.98
N PRO A 206 20.63 12.70 18.18
CA PRO A 206 21.20 13.85 18.93
C PRO A 206 20.86 15.21 18.31
N ASP A 207 20.65 15.28 17.00
CA ASP A 207 20.36 16.52 16.25
C ASP A 207 18.87 16.83 16.19
N SER A 208 17.99 15.95 16.71
CA SER A 208 16.55 16.15 16.68
C SER A 208 16.11 17.26 17.66
N ARG A 209 14.92 17.81 17.39
CA ARG A 209 14.24 18.71 18.34
C ARG A 209 13.91 17.95 19.64
N GLU A 210 13.52 16.70 19.49
CA GLU A 210 13.11 15.80 20.54
C GLU A 210 14.26 15.52 21.53
N ALA A 211 15.53 15.44 21.04
CA ALA A 211 16.70 15.27 21.91
C ALA A 211 16.87 16.45 22.88
N ARG A 212 16.60 17.69 22.45
CA ARG A 212 16.63 18.86 23.34
C ARG A 212 15.53 18.79 24.39
N GLN A 213 14.33 18.35 24.02
CA GLN A 213 13.21 18.17 24.93
C GLN A 213 13.46 17.02 25.92
N ALA A 214 14.05 15.93 25.47
CA ALA A 214 14.40 14.79 26.30
C ALA A 214 15.40 15.17 27.41
N LYS A 215 16.42 15.98 27.09
CA LYS A 215 17.38 16.51 28.09
C LYS A 215 16.68 17.31 29.20
N MET A 216 15.70 18.14 28.84
CA MET A 216 14.93 18.91 29.82
C MET A 216 14.08 17.99 30.71
N LYS A 217 13.36 17.05 30.10
CA LYS A 217 12.53 16.08 30.84
C LYS A 217 13.35 15.19 31.78
N LEU A 218 14.57 14.76 31.36
CA LEU A 218 15.44 13.98 32.25
C LEU A 218 15.90 14.76 33.50
N ALA A 219 16.12 16.08 33.34
CA ALA A 219 16.48 16.91 34.48
C ALA A 219 15.32 17.14 35.48
N GLU A 220 14.07 16.92 35.04
CA GLU A 220 12.86 17.06 35.87
C GLU A 220 12.44 15.73 36.53
N LEU A 221 12.96 14.59 36.03
CA LEU A 221 12.68 13.29 36.64
C LEU A 221 13.44 13.14 37.95
N PRO A 222 12.72 12.80 39.05
CA PRO A 222 13.32 12.62 40.37
C PRO A 222 14.20 11.39 40.49
#